data_8b2f4e629f95018319fddb44d518221e
#
_entry.id   8b2f4e629f95018319fddb44d518221e
#
_cell.length_a   1.000
_cell.length_b   1.000
_cell.length_c   1.000
_cell.angle_alpha   90.00
_cell.angle_beta   90.00
_cell.angle_gamma   90.00
#
_symmetry.space_group_name_H-M   'P 1'
#
loop_
_entity.id
_entity.type
_entity.pdbx_description
1 polymer ?
#
loop_
_entity_poly.entity_id
_entity_poly.type
_entity_poly.pdbx_seq_one_letter_code
_entity_poly.pdbx_strand_id
1 'polypeptide(L)'
;GAPGVFHTPQSNLGLYHESTFDLSSRLKATLGLRYDFMHTSIHYDTYAYMAITAKVMGKEATRTLRSMLDRKTGDDYNQLLPKFGLSYQLDEQGSNVYATVSKGYRAGGYNIQMFSDILQTELNANRQHAMRGDYDVPHTDEDYDRVNQTIAFKPETSWNYEVGTHLNLFDHRLHFDLSAFYMQVRNQQLSVMAGTYGFGRMMVNAGKSHSCGIEAALKGQAFDGAFDWGVNYGFTRAVFDEYTDGEGDKTVNYKDKKVPYVPQHT
;
A
#
# COMPACT_ATOMS: atom_id res chain seq x y z
N GLY A 1 25.02 2.36 -7.41
CA GLY A 1 23.89 3.03 -6.75
C GLY A 1 24.16 4.52 -6.63
N ALA A 2 23.12 5.32 -6.55
CA ALA A 2 23.25 6.74 -6.29
C ALA A 2 23.43 6.96 -4.78
N PRO A 3 24.55 7.51 -4.30
CA PRO A 3 24.69 7.89 -2.90
C PRO A 3 23.77 9.08 -2.60
N GLY A 4 23.23 9.14 -1.39
CA GLY A 4 22.37 10.24 -1.01
C GLY A 4 21.91 10.16 0.44
N VAL A 5 21.40 11.28 0.92
CA VAL A 5 20.75 11.43 2.22
C VAL A 5 19.26 11.68 1.98
N PHE A 6 18.43 10.90 2.64
CA PHE A 6 16.98 10.95 2.50
C PHE A 6 16.34 11.08 3.87
N HIS A 7 15.55 12.12 4.06
CA HIS A 7 14.74 12.31 5.26
C HIS A 7 13.27 12.26 4.89
N THR A 8 12.53 11.31 5.46
CA THR A 8 11.12 11.10 5.14
C THR A 8 10.24 11.21 6.40
N PRO A 9 10.15 12.41 7.00
CA PRO A 9 9.30 12.60 8.16
C PRO A 9 7.82 12.47 7.79
N GLN A 10 7.07 11.89 8.69
CA GLN A 10 5.62 11.73 8.59
C GLN A 10 4.98 12.12 9.91
N SER A 11 3.89 12.87 9.84
CA SER A 11 3.03 13.18 10.98
C SER A 11 1.58 12.80 10.68
N ASN A 12 0.90 12.27 11.67
CA ASN A 12 -0.47 11.82 11.55
C ASN A 12 -1.29 12.30 12.74
N LEU A 13 -2.48 12.84 12.46
CA LEU A 13 -3.49 13.19 13.45
C LEU A 13 -4.77 12.41 13.14
N GLY A 14 -5.19 11.56 14.07
CA GLY A 14 -6.42 10.79 13.96
C GLY A 14 -7.43 11.23 15.03
N LEU A 15 -8.63 11.58 14.62
CA LEU A 15 -9.78 11.83 15.48
C LEU A 15 -10.85 10.79 15.18
N TYR A 16 -11.39 10.16 16.22
CA TYR A 16 -12.42 9.15 16.02
C TYR A 16 -13.51 9.25 17.08
N HIS A 17 -14.70 8.83 16.67
CA HIS A 17 -15.85 8.66 17.53
C HIS A 17 -16.59 7.37 17.14
N GLU A 18 -17.02 6.60 18.14
CA GLU A 18 -17.86 5.42 17.93
C GLU A 18 -18.98 5.42 19.00
N SER A 19 -20.21 5.20 18.56
CA SER A 19 -21.38 5.07 19.41
C SER A 19 -22.11 3.77 19.09
N THR A 20 -22.57 3.11 20.16
CA THR A 20 -23.44 1.94 20.06
C THR A 20 -24.81 2.27 20.62
N PHE A 21 -25.84 1.92 19.89
CA PHE A 21 -27.24 2.18 20.22
C PHE A 21 -27.99 0.86 20.39
N ASP A 22 -28.68 0.69 21.51
CA ASP A 22 -29.59 -0.42 21.68
C ASP A 22 -30.94 -0.07 21.01
N LEU A 23 -31.15 -0.62 19.80
CA LEU A 23 -32.39 -0.40 19.03
C LEU A 23 -33.54 -1.26 19.57
N SER A 24 -33.21 -2.38 20.20
CA SER A 24 -34.14 -3.23 20.96
C SER A 24 -33.36 -4.03 22.02
N SER A 25 -34.04 -4.88 22.78
CA SER A 25 -33.40 -5.77 23.78
C SER A 25 -32.36 -6.74 23.13
N ARG A 26 -32.44 -6.98 21.81
CA ARG A 26 -31.57 -7.92 21.11
C ARG A 26 -30.82 -7.29 19.93
N LEU A 27 -31.21 -6.07 19.48
CA LEU A 27 -30.62 -5.44 18.31
C LEU A 27 -29.80 -4.23 18.70
N LYS A 28 -28.54 -4.22 18.33
CA LYS A 28 -27.59 -3.11 18.52
C LYS A 28 -27.12 -2.57 17.18
N ALA A 29 -26.99 -1.25 17.09
CA ALA A 29 -26.37 -0.57 15.96
C ALA A 29 -25.10 0.15 16.44
N THR A 30 -24.03 0.04 15.65
CA THR A 30 -22.78 0.78 15.90
C THR A 30 -22.55 1.77 14.76
N LEU A 31 -22.28 3.02 15.11
CA LEU A 31 -21.90 4.08 14.18
C LEU A 31 -20.53 4.61 14.59
N GLY A 32 -19.56 4.47 13.69
CA GLY A 32 -18.22 4.96 13.87
C GLY A 32 -17.81 5.93 12.76
N LEU A 33 -17.04 6.93 13.13
CA LEU A 33 -16.42 7.85 12.20
C LEU A 33 -15.02 8.19 12.66
N ARG A 34 -14.04 8.02 11.78
CA ARG A 34 -12.66 8.44 11.99
C ARG A 34 -12.25 9.40 10.90
N TYR A 35 -11.59 10.47 11.30
CA TYR A 35 -10.91 11.39 10.39
C TYR A 35 -9.42 11.31 10.66
N ASP A 36 -8.64 11.03 9.62
CA ASP A 36 -7.19 11.03 9.65
C ASP A 36 -6.65 12.11 8.71
N PHE A 37 -5.83 12.99 9.26
CA PHE A 37 -4.96 13.90 8.53
C PHE A 37 -3.53 13.39 8.61
N MET A 38 -2.89 13.26 7.46
CA MET A 38 -1.49 12.84 7.37
C MET A 38 -0.71 13.81 6.50
N HIS A 39 0.37 14.32 7.06
CA HIS A 39 1.41 15.03 6.32
C HIS A 39 2.61 14.11 6.14
N THR A 40 3.05 13.90 4.91
CA THR A 40 4.30 13.19 4.59
C THR A 40 5.18 14.11 3.77
N SER A 41 6.48 14.09 4.03
CA SER A 41 7.43 14.86 3.24
C SER A 41 8.70 14.05 2.99
N ILE A 42 9.43 14.45 1.97
CA ILE A 42 10.77 13.95 1.68
C ILE A 42 11.71 15.11 1.42
N HIS A 43 12.86 15.07 2.06
CA HIS A 43 14.03 15.86 1.68
C HIS A 43 15.09 14.90 1.15
N TYR A 44 15.49 15.09 -0.07
CA TYR A 44 16.52 14.29 -0.73
C TYR A 44 17.68 15.17 -1.19
N ASP A 45 18.90 14.69 -0.94
CA ASP A 45 20.17 15.21 -1.46
C ASP A 45 20.92 13.99 -2.01
N THR A 46 20.96 13.86 -3.33
CA THR A 46 21.51 12.69 -4.02
C THR A 46 22.16 13.09 -5.33
N TYR A 47 23.14 12.30 -5.76
CA TYR A 47 23.87 12.56 -7.00
C TYR A 47 24.35 11.28 -7.67
N ALA A 48 24.65 11.39 -8.94
CA ALA A 48 25.40 10.40 -9.69
C ALA A 48 26.35 11.08 -10.68
N TYR A 49 27.41 10.41 -11.01
CA TYR A 49 28.36 10.86 -12.02
C TYR A 49 28.79 9.75 -12.95
N MET A 50 29.16 10.13 -14.16
CA MET A 50 29.68 9.24 -15.20
C MET A 50 30.97 9.83 -15.77
N ALA A 51 32.06 9.04 -15.78
CA ALA A 51 33.27 9.40 -16.48
C ALA A 51 33.15 8.99 -17.94
N ILE A 52 33.37 9.91 -18.89
CA ILE A 52 33.33 9.68 -20.33
C ILE A 52 34.74 9.94 -20.89
N THR A 53 35.36 8.91 -21.42
CA THR A 53 36.66 9.02 -22.10
C THR A 53 36.44 9.17 -23.59
N ALA A 54 36.88 10.29 -24.15
CA ALA A 54 36.83 10.58 -25.58
C ALA A 54 38.24 10.75 -26.15
N LYS A 55 38.48 10.23 -27.35
CA LYS A 55 39.70 10.47 -28.11
C LYS A 55 39.51 11.69 -28.99
N VAL A 56 40.22 12.80 -28.65
CA VAL A 56 40.20 14.02 -29.41
C VAL A 56 41.63 14.27 -29.96
N MET A 57 41.77 14.29 -31.28
CA MET A 57 43.05 14.49 -31.96
C MET A 57 44.16 13.53 -31.50
N GLY A 58 43.82 12.27 -31.26
CA GLY A 58 44.78 11.21 -30.85
C GLY A 58 45.14 11.24 -29.34
N LYS A 59 44.63 12.18 -28.58
CA LYS A 59 44.77 12.24 -27.11
C LYS A 59 43.49 11.78 -26.44
N GLU A 60 43.64 10.98 -25.40
CA GLU A 60 42.52 10.61 -24.51
C GLU A 60 42.25 11.72 -23.51
N ALA A 61 40.99 12.15 -23.44
CA ALA A 61 40.53 13.11 -22.45
C ALA A 61 39.33 12.50 -21.71
N THR A 62 39.41 12.42 -20.38
CA THR A 62 38.30 12.00 -19.56
C THR A 62 37.51 13.24 -19.10
N ARG A 63 36.21 13.18 -19.24
CA ARG A 63 35.26 14.22 -18.84
C ARG A 63 34.28 13.67 -17.82
N THR A 64 33.81 14.52 -16.94
CA THR A 64 32.83 14.16 -15.91
C THR A 64 31.47 14.70 -16.29
N LEU A 65 30.49 13.84 -16.33
CA LEU A 65 29.08 14.16 -16.38
C LEU A 65 28.48 13.92 -15.00
N ARG A 66 27.79 14.92 -14.45
CA ARG A 66 27.20 14.85 -13.13
C ARG A 66 25.73 15.23 -13.18
N SER A 67 24.89 14.51 -12.42
CA SER A 67 23.52 14.91 -12.08
C SER A 67 23.36 14.94 -10.58
N MET A 68 22.76 16.00 -10.05
CA MET A 68 22.56 16.25 -8.62
C MET A 68 21.12 16.68 -8.40
N LEU A 69 20.43 16.06 -7.45
CA LEU A 69 19.07 16.38 -7.06
C LEU A 69 19.04 16.71 -5.58
N ASP A 70 18.65 17.93 -5.24
CA ASP A 70 18.49 18.40 -3.86
C ASP A 70 17.19 19.20 -3.77
N ARG A 71 16.18 18.62 -3.10
CA ARG A 71 14.90 19.30 -2.87
C ARG A 71 14.12 18.69 -1.72
N LYS A 72 13.24 19.52 -1.15
CA LYS A 72 12.20 19.08 -0.21
C LYS A 72 10.85 19.22 -0.86
N THR A 73 10.03 18.16 -0.75
CA THR A 73 8.61 18.16 -1.15
C THR A 73 7.76 17.47 -0.11
N GLY A 74 6.44 17.64 -0.16
CA GLY A 74 5.52 16.97 0.76
C GLY A 74 4.11 16.92 0.21
N ASP A 75 3.34 15.97 0.75
CA ASP A 75 1.94 15.73 0.41
C ASP A 75 1.08 15.66 1.67
N ASP A 76 -0.13 16.17 1.56
CA ASP A 76 -1.17 16.10 2.59
C ASP A 76 -2.28 15.17 2.16
N TYR A 77 -2.65 14.25 3.04
CA TYR A 77 -3.74 13.30 2.81
C TYR A 77 -4.80 13.42 3.90
N ASN A 78 -6.04 13.51 3.48
CA ASN A 78 -7.22 13.55 4.35
C ASN A 78 -8.08 12.32 4.08
N GLN A 79 -8.40 11.56 5.13
CA GLN A 79 -9.22 10.36 5.02
C GLN A 79 -10.37 10.41 6.01
N LEU A 80 -11.58 10.23 5.49
CA LEU A 80 -12.78 10.02 6.29
C LEU A 80 -13.16 8.54 6.21
N LEU A 81 -13.21 7.88 7.37
CA LEU A 81 -13.34 6.45 7.54
C LEU A 81 -14.60 6.12 8.35
N PRO A 82 -15.77 6.02 7.71
CA PRO A 82 -17.01 5.60 8.37
C PRO A 82 -17.01 4.09 8.64
N LYS A 83 -17.73 3.72 9.71
CA LYS A 83 -18.04 2.34 10.09
C LYS A 83 -19.51 2.24 10.50
N PHE A 84 -20.19 1.24 10.00
CA PHE A 84 -21.55 0.89 10.35
C PHE A 84 -21.58 -0.57 10.77
N GLY A 85 -22.29 -0.88 11.84
CA GLY A 85 -22.47 -2.23 12.32
C GLY A 85 -23.89 -2.46 12.82
N LEU A 86 -24.41 -3.66 12.59
CA LEU A 86 -25.61 -4.18 13.23
C LEU A 86 -25.27 -5.53 13.87
N SER A 87 -25.74 -5.76 15.07
CA SER A 87 -25.59 -7.03 15.76
C SER A 87 -26.92 -7.42 16.39
N TYR A 88 -27.34 -8.65 16.11
CA TYR A 88 -28.56 -9.23 16.69
C TYR A 88 -28.22 -10.39 17.61
N GLN A 89 -28.59 -10.27 18.87
CA GLN A 89 -28.39 -11.30 19.89
C GLN A 89 -29.38 -12.45 19.69
N LEU A 90 -28.87 -13.66 19.57
CA LEU A 90 -29.68 -14.89 19.32
C LEU A 90 -30.20 -15.49 20.62
N ASP A 91 -29.37 -15.48 21.67
CA ASP A 91 -29.64 -16.13 22.95
C ASP A 91 -29.07 -15.32 24.11
N GLU A 92 -29.24 -15.83 25.34
CA GLU A 92 -28.73 -15.22 26.58
C GLU A 92 -27.23 -15.57 26.81
N GLN A 93 -26.67 -16.51 26.08
CA GLN A 93 -25.26 -16.90 26.17
C GLN A 93 -24.33 -15.96 25.36
N GLY A 94 -24.90 -14.93 24.74
CA GLY A 94 -24.15 -13.94 23.97
C GLY A 94 -23.88 -14.36 22.53
N SER A 95 -24.53 -15.42 22.05
CA SER A 95 -24.49 -15.75 20.61
C SER A 95 -25.16 -14.64 19.80
N ASN A 96 -24.56 -14.27 18.69
CA ASN A 96 -25.07 -13.20 17.84
C ASN A 96 -24.77 -13.41 16.37
N VAL A 97 -25.53 -12.73 15.52
CA VAL A 97 -25.23 -12.51 14.11
C VAL A 97 -24.97 -11.03 13.91
N TYR A 98 -24.04 -10.71 13.02
CA TYR A 98 -23.68 -9.32 12.77
C TYR A 98 -23.46 -9.05 11.27
N ALA A 99 -23.58 -7.77 10.92
CA ALA A 99 -23.16 -7.24 9.64
C ALA A 99 -22.42 -5.93 9.86
N THR A 100 -21.30 -5.74 9.15
CA THR A 100 -20.52 -4.51 9.24
C THR A 100 -20.14 -4.00 7.85
N VAL A 101 -20.05 -2.67 7.73
CA VAL A 101 -19.50 -1.98 6.58
C VAL A 101 -18.51 -0.95 7.12
N SER A 102 -17.28 -0.99 6.61
CA SER A 102 -16.25 -0.06 7.05
C SER A 102 -15.34 0.36 5.92
N LYS A 103 -14.84 1.60 6.00
CA LYS A 103 -13.81 2.11 5.12
C LYS A 103 -12.46 2.10 5.84
N GLY A 104 -11.43 1.59 5.16
CA GLY A 104 -10.05 1.61 5.59
C GLY A 104 -9.15 2.34 4.61
N TYR A 105 -7.91 2.63 5.00
CA TYR A 105 -6.89 3.13 4.09
C TYR A 105 -5.50 2.67 4.50
N ARG A 106 -4.57 2.74 3.54
CA ARG A 106 -3.14 2.59 3.74
C ARG A 106 -2.46 3.86 3.23
N ALA A 107 -1.52 4.38 4.00
CA ALA A 107 -0.84 5.63 3.72
C ALA A 107 -0.06 5.61 2.39
N GLY A 108 0.05 6.75 1.74
CA GLY A 108 0.98 7.01 0.65
C GLY A 108 2.40 7.27 1.14
N GLY A 109 3.32 7.53 0.22
CA GLY A 109 4.72 7.80 0.56
C GLY A 109 5.60 7.98 -0.66
N TYR A 110 6.91 7.73 -0.48
CA TYR A 110 7.93 7.97 -1.50
C TYR A 110 8.83 6.76 -1.73
N ASN A 111 9.16 6.51 -2.98
CA ASN A 111 10.06 5.45 -3.46
C ASN A 111 11.49 5.96 -3.57
N ILE A 112 12.28 5.86 -2.52
CA ILE A 112 13.69 6.31 -2.52
C ILE A 112 14.53 5.56 -3.57
N GLN A 113 14.21 4.31 -3.86
CA GLN A 113 14.92 3.49 -4.84
C GLN A 113 14.90 4.07 -6.26
N MET A 114 13.88 4.88 -6.58
CA MET A 114 13.72 5.48 -7.91
C MET A 114 14.79 6.52 -8.25
N PHE A 115 15.44 7.12 -7.26
CA PHE A 115 16.50 8.10 -7.52
C PHE A 115 17.68 7.51 -8.29
N SER A 116 18.03 6.25 -8.07
CA SER A 116 19.07 5.57 -8.84
C SER A 116 18.71 5.46 -10.32
N ASP A 117 17.46 5.16 -10.63
CA ASP A 117 16.96 5.04 -12.00
C ASP A 117 16.85 6.43 -12.67
N ILE A 118 16.33 7.41 -11.96
CA ILE A 118 16.20 8.80 -12.44
C ILE A 118 17.57 9.37 -12.80
N LEU A 119 18.52 9.36 -11.88
CA LEU A 119 19.86 9.89 -12.10
C LEU A 119 20.60 9.17 -13.24
N GLN A 120 20.48 7.84 -13.33
CA GLN A 120 21.12 7.08 -14.41
C GLN A 120 20.48 7.40 -15.77
N THR A 121 19.18 7.61 -15.83
CA THR A 121 18.47 8.02 -17.04
C THR A 121 18.94 9.42 -17.48
N GLU A 122 19.06 10.36 -16.58
CA GLU A 122 19.54 11.72 -16.85
C GLU A 122 20.98 11.71 -17.37
N LEU A 123 21.88 10.95 -16.73
CA LEU A 123 23.25 10.79 -17.20
C LEU A 123 23.31 10.22 -18.62
N ASN A 124 22.51 9.20 -18.92
CA ASN A 124 22.47 8.62 -20.25
C ASN A 124 21.94 9.58 -21.32
N ALA A 125 20.90 10.35 -20.99
CA ALA A 125 20.32 11.35 -21.89
C ALA A 125 21.28 12.51 -22.20
N ASN A 126 22.19 12.86 -21.28
CA ASN A 126 23.08 13.99 -21.39
C ASN A 126 24.53 13.63 -21.80
N ARG A 127 24.83 12.37 -22.14
CA ARG A 127 26.17 11.91 -22.49
C ARG A 127 26.86 12.75 -23.56
N GLN A 128 26.11 13.21 -24.56
CA GLN A 128 26.67 14.00 -25.67
C GLN A 128 27.19 15.37 -25.24
N HIS A 129 26.57 15.98 -24.21
CA HIS A 129 27.02 17.27 -23.69
C HIS A 129 28.40 17.17 -23.03
N ALA A 130 28.67 16.08 -22.33
CA ALA A 130 29.97 15.84 -21.71
C ALA A 130 31.12 15.52 -22.71
N MET A 131 30.81 15.25 -23.95
CA MET A 131 31.87 15.10 -24.99
C MET A 131 32.62 16.41 -25.27
N ARG A 132 32.02 17.56 -24.96
CA ARG A 132 32.60 18.91 -25.18
C ARG A 132 33.35 19.45 -23.97
N GLY A 133 33.12 18.90 -22.77
CA GLY A 133 33.69 19.33 -21.50
C GLY A 133 32.98 18.67 -20.33
N ASP A 134 33.45 18.94 -19.12
CA ASP A 134 32.70 18.54 -17.92
C ASP A 134 31.31 19.21 -17.95
N TYR A 135 30.27 18.45 -17.55
CA TYR A 135 28.90 18.91 -17.65
C TYR A 135 28.08 18.51 -16.44
N ASP A 136 27.46 19.49 -15.82
CA ASP A 136 26.47 19.29 -14.75
C ASP A 136 25.07 19.43 -15.37
N VAL A 137 24.23 18.42 -15.19
CA VAL A 137 22.86 18.44 -15.70
C VAL A 137 22.05 19.50 -14.97
N PRO A 138 21.52 20.50 -15.68
CA PRO A 138 20.68 21.52 -15.05
C PRO A 138 19.30 20.96 -14.75
N HIS A 139 18.68 21.41 -13.67
CA HIS A 139 17.32 21.05 -13.29
C HIS A 139 16.46 22.30 -13.10
N THR A 140 15.30 22.28 -13.75
CA THR A 140 14.24 23.29 -13.60
C THR A 140 13.23 22.86 -12.52
N ASP A 141 12.33 23.77 -12.14
CA ASP A 141 11.23 23.40 -11.24
C ASP A 141 10.34 22.32 -11.85
N GLU A 142 10.11 22.33 -13.17
CA GLU A 142 9.36 21.30 -13.87
C GLU A 142 10.04 19.90 -13.81
N ASP A 143 11.39 19.90 -13.85
CA ASP A 143 12.15 18.65 -13.69
C ASP A 143 11.95 18.08 -12.29
N TYR A 144 12.01 18.92 -11.26
CA TYR A 144 11.73 18.51 -9.88
C TYR A 144 10.28 18.04 -9.68
N ASP A 145 9.30 18.67 -10.32
CA ASP A 145 7.92 18.24 -10.28
C ASP A 145 7.75 16.82 -10.91
N ARG A 146 8.44 16.55 -12.02
CA ARG A 146 8.49 15.21 -12.60
C ARG A 146 9.14 14.18 -11.67
N VAL A 147 10.26 14.54 -11.04
CA VAL A 147 10.90 13.68 -10.02
C VAL A 147 9.94 13.37 -8.90
N ASN A 148 9.28 14.39 -8.33
CA ASN A 148 8.33 14.22 -7.23
C ASN A 148 7.15 13.30 -7.60
N GLN A 149 6.60 13.45 -8.81
CA GLN A 149 5.53 12.57 -9.31
C GLN A 149 6.01 11.12 -9.50
N THR A 150 7.26 10.94 -9.93
CA THR A 150 7.84 9.60 -10.17
C THR A 150 8.09 8.85 -8.88
N ILE A 151 8.53 9.53 -7.82
CA ILE A 151 8.85 8.89 -6.55
C ILE A 151 7.64 8.70 -5.64
N ALA A 152 6.57 9.49 -5.79
CA ALA A 152 5.40 9.46 -4.93
C ALA A 152 4.46 8.30 -5.27
N PHE A 153 3.84 7.71 -4.24
CA PHE A 153 2.69 6.83 -4.38
C PHE A 153 1.55 7.27 -3.44
N LYS A 154 0.33 7.13 -3.93
CA LYS A 154 -0.88 7.65 -3.27
C LYS A 154 -1.41 6.66 -2.22
N PRO A 155 -2.24 7.13 -1.27
CA PRO A 155 -2.97 6.25 -0.37
C PRO A 155 -3.83 5.23 -1.13
N GLU A 156 -3.84 4.01 -0.63
CA GLU A 156 -4.79 2.96 -0.98
C GLU A 156 -6.03 3.10 -0.08
N THR A 157 -7.21 2.89 -0.61
CA THR A 157 -8.46 2.89 0.16
C THR A 157 -9.23 1.61 -0.05
N SER A 158 -9.94 1.17 0.97
CA SER A 158 -10.77 -0.05 0.90
C SER A 158 -12.12 0.15 1.55
N TRP A 159 -13.13 -0.54 1.00
CA TRP A 159 -14.41 -0.77 1.64
C TRP A 159 -14.53 -2.25 1.96
N ASN A 160 -14.80 -2.56 3.22
CA ASN A 160 -15.04 -3.91 3.69
C ASN A 160 -16.51 -4.08 4.08
N TYR A 161 -17.13 -5.13 3.56
CA TYR A 161 -18.48 -5.60 3.86
C TYR A 161 -18.34 -6.98 4.47
N GLU A 162 -18.85 -7.17 5.66
CA GLU A 162 -18.72 -8.43 6.40
C GLU A 162 -20.04 -8.80 7.06
N VAL A 163 -20.37 -10.08 7.00
CA VAL A 163 -21.46 -10.68 7.75
C VAL A 163 -20.93 -11.90 8.48
N GLY A 164 -21.40 -12.13 9.70
CA GLY A 164 -20.89 -13.25 10.46
C GLY A 164 -21.77 -13.60 11.66
N THR A 165 -21.32 -14.63 12.36
CA THR A 165 -21.94 -15.09 13.59
C THR A 165 -20.89 -15.49 14.61
N HIS A 166 -21.17 -15.21 15.86
CA HIS A 166 -20.48 -15.72 17.03
C HIS A 166 -21.44 -16.57 17.81
N LEU A 167 -21.17 -17.87 17.94
CA LEU A 167 -22.03 -18.82 18.67
C LEU A 167 -21.30 -19.33 19.90
N ASN A 168 -21.96 -19.22 21.03
CA ASN A 168 -21.57 -19.83 22.30
C ASN A 168 -22.46 -21.05 22.53
N LEU A 169 -21.90 -22.22 22.50
CA LEU A 169 -22.62 -23.47 22.55
C LEU A 169 -22.20 -24.28 23.79
N PHE A 170 -23.11 -25.12 24.29
CA PHE A 170 -22.85 -26.04 25.41
C PHE A 170 -22.31 -25.32 26.66
N ASP A 171 -23.01 -24.27 27.10
CA ASP A 171 -22.62 -23.46 28.26
C ASP A 171 -21.20 -22.89 28.17
N HIS A 172 -20.89 -22.27 27.02
CA HIS A 172 -19.58 -21.70 26.67
C HIS A 172 -18.42 -22.69 26.53
N ARG A 173 -18.69 -23.99 26.45
CA ARG A 173 -17.63 -24.99 26.22
C ARG A 173 -17.19 -25.07 24.76
N LEU A 174 -18.00 -24.55 23.83
CA LEU A 174 -17.67 -24.48 22.40
C LEU A 174 -18.02 -23.11 21.86
N HIS A 175 -17.04 -22.46 21.24
CA HIS A 175 -17.21 -21.20 20.54
C HIS A 175 -17.00 -21.43 19.03
N PHE A 176 -17.98 -21.02 18.25
CA PHE A 176 -17.92 -21.09 16.80
C PHE A 176 -18.11 -19.70 16.21
N ASP A 177 -17.09 -19.23 15.47
CA ASP A 177 -17.10 -17.99 14.72
C ASP A 177 -17.11 -18.32 13.24
N LEU A 178 -18.00 -17.71 12.49
CA LEU A 178 -18.07 -17.80 11.05
C LEU A 178 -18.29 -16.42 10.46
N SER A 179 -17.48 -16.03 9.50
CA SER A 179 -17.69 -14.79 8.76
C SER A 179 -17.52 -14.97 7.26
N ALA A 180 -18.21 -14.16 6.49
CA ALA A 180 -18.01 -13.99 5.06
C ALA A 180 -17.77 -12.50 4.78
N PHE A 181 -16.78 -12.19 3.97
CA PHE A 181 -16.41 -10.82 3.65
C PHE A 181 -16.29 -10.57 2.15
N TYR A 182 -16.50 -9.31 1.79
CA TYR A 182 -16.19 -8.77 0.49
C TYR A 182 -15.49 -7.41 0.66
N MET A 183 -14.30 -7.27 0.10
CA MET A 183 -13.50 -6.04 0.19
C MET A 183 -13.20 -5.50 -1.21
N GLN A 184 -13.49 -4.22 -1.43
CA GLN A 184 -13.07 -3.47 -2.60
C GLN A 184 -11.89 -2.59 -2.28
N VAL A 185 -10.83 -2.67 -3.08
CA VAL A 185 -9.62 -1.86 -2.93
C VAL A 185 -9.48 -0.93 -4.14
N ARG A 186 -9.14 0.33 -3.88
CA ARG A 186 -8.82 1.34 -4.89
C ARG A 186 -7.44 1.92 -4.66
N ASN A 187 -6.76 2.28 -5.75
CA ASN A 187 -5.36 2.70 -5.73
C ASN A 187 -4.47 1.68 -5.00
N GLN A 188 -4.70 0.40 -5.26
CA GLN A 188 -4.01 -0.68 -4.59
C GLN A 188 -2.50 -0.51 -4.69
N GLN A 189 -1.82 -0.55 -3.54
CA GLN A 189 -0.37 -0.45 -3.47
C GLN A 189 0.25 -1.83 -3.71
N LEU A 190 1.01 -1.94 -4.80
CA LEU A 190 1.78 -3.13 -5.13
C LEU A 190 3.27 -2.84 -5.13
N SER A 191 4.03 -3.80 -4.64
CA SER A 191 5.48 -3.78 -4.73
C SER A 191 5.92 -4.46 -6.03
N VAL A 192 6.45 -3.68 -6.96
CA VAL A 192 6.98 -4.14 -8.26
C VAL A 192 8.48 -3.94 -8.35
N MET A 193 9.13 -4.51 -9.35
CA MET A 193 10.55 -4.24 -9.59
C MET A 193 10.74 -2.78 -10.00
N ALA A 194 11.75 -2.12 -9.43
CA ALA A 194 12.04 -0.72 -9.72
C ALA A 194 12.70 -0.56 -11.09
N GLY A 195 12.17 0.34 -11.91
CA GLY A 195 12.69 0.90 -13.15
C GLY A 195 13.61 0.05 -14.04
N THR A 196 14.28 0.71 -14.98
CA THR A 196 15.19 0.05 -15.94
C THR A 196 16.57 -0.21 -15.36
N TYR A 197 17.08 0.67 -14.52
CA TYR A 197 18.42 0.63 -13.93
C TYR A 197 18.38 0.44 -12.40
N GLY A 198 17.21 0.53 -11.79
CA GLY A 198 17.03 0.41 -10.35
C GLY A 198 17.19 -1.03 -9.87
N PHE A 199 17.83 -1.16 -8.73
CA PHE A 199 17.89 -2.42 -7.98
C PHE A 199 16.91 -2.34 -6.81
N GLY A 200 16.01 -3.31 -6.73
CA GLY A 200 15.05 -3.41 -5.64
C GLY A 200 13.61 -3.28 -6.11
N ARG A 201 12.76 -2.98 -5.18
CA ARG A 201 11.31 -2.91 -5.41
C ARG A 201 10.79 -1.52 -5.07
N MET A 202 9.84 -1.05 -5.84
CA MET A 202 9.12 0.19 -5.59
C MET A 202 7.63 -0.07 -5.37
N MET A 203 6.96 0.85 -4.71
CA MET A 203 5.51 0.83 -4.52
C MET A 203 4.83 1.60 -5.65
N VAL A 204 3.86 0.99 -6.28
CA VAL A 204 3.00 1.63 -7.29
C VAL A 204 1.53 1.50 -6.90
N ASN A 205 0.70 2.40 -7.40
CA ASN A 205 -0.75 2.27 -7.26
C ASN A 205 -1.32 1.52 -8.47
N ALA A 206 -1.79 0.31 -8.23
CA ALA A 206 -2.23 -0.64 -9.26
C ALA A 206 -3.75 -0.65 -9.42
N GLY A 207 -4.38 0.45 -9.78
CA GLY A 207 -5.80 0.48 -10.12
C GLY A 207 -6.74 -0.04 -9.02
N LYS A 208 -7.51 -1.09 -9.33
CA LYS A 208 -8.57 -1.62 -8.47
C LYS A 208 -8.46 -3.13 -8.32
N SER A 209 -8.86 -3.63 -7.17
CA SER A 209 -9.04 -5.06 -6.92
C SER A 209 -10.21 -5.31 -5.98
N HIS A 210 -10.66 -6.53 -5.93
CA HIS A 210 -11.54 -6.99 -4.86
C HIS A 210 -11.05 -8.32 -4.29
N SER A 211 -11.41 -8.56 -3.05
CA SER A 211 -11.25 -9.84 -2.40
C SER A 211 -12.53 -10.27 -1.73
N CYS A 212 -12.81 -11.54 -1.73
CA CYS A 212 -13.90 -12.15 -0.96
C CYS A 212 -13.44 -13.45 -0.33
N GLY A 213 -14.04 -13.78 0.78
CA GLY A 213 -13.65 -14.97 1.50
C GLY A 213 -14.60 -15.35 2.62
N ILE A 214 -14.24 -16.47 3.24
CA ILE A 214 -14.91 -17.03 4.40
C ILE A 214 -13.85 -17.35 5.44
N GLU A 215 -14.12 -17.02 6.69
CA GLU A 215 -13.30 -17.36 7.84
C GLU A 215 -14.13 -18.13 8.85
N ALA A 216 -13.60 -19.23 9.34
CA ALA A 216 -14.23 -20.04 10.36
C ALA A 216 -13.23 -20.33 11.49
N ALA A 217 -13.67 -20.19 12.73
CA ALA A 217 -12.90 -20.55 13.90
C ALA A 217 -13.77 -21.41 14.84
N LEU A 218 -13.21 -22.51 15.31
CA LEU A 218 -13.83 -23.38 16.28
C LEU A 218 -12.86 -23.52 17.47
N LYS A 219 -13.32 -23.16 18.66
CA LYS A 219 -12.56 -23.26 19.91
C LYS A 219 -13.38 -24.01 20.94
N GLY A 220 -12.77 -24.90 21.66
CA GLY A 220 -13.47 -25.67 22.67
C GLY A 220 -12.60 -26.08 23.83
N GLN A 221 -13.26 -26.48 24.91
CA GLN A 221 -12.66 -27.04 26.10
C GLN A 221 -13.10 -28.50 26.27
N ALA A 222 -12.19 -29.32 26.71
CA ALA A 222 -12.46 -30.72 27.05
C ALA A 222 -11.93 -31.04 28.46
N PHE A 223 -12.42 -32.14 29.03
CA PHE A 223 -12.02 -32.62 30.35
C PHE A 223 -12.17 -31.57 31.46
N ASP A 224 -13.36 -30.95 31.55
CA ASP A 224 -13.69 -29.90 32.52
C ASP A 224 -12.71 -28.73 32.56
N GLY A 225 -12.23 -28.31 31.35
CA GLY A 225 -11.30 -27.18 31.19
C GLY A 225 -9.82 -27.54 31.31
N ALA A 226 -9.49 -28.83 31.43
CA ALA A 226 -8.09 -29.26 31.48
C ALA A 226 -7.39 -29.25 30.11
N PHE A 227 -8.15 -29.14 29.01
CA PHE A 227 -7.61 -29.11 27.65
C PHE A 227 -8.39 -28.10 26.78
N ASP A 228 -7.67 -27.10 26.29
CA ASP A 228 -8.16 -26.12 25.34
C ASP A 228 -7.66 -26.47 23.94
N TRP A 229 -8.54 -26.38 22.94
CA TRP A 229 -8.21 -26.64 21.55
C TRP A 229 -8.88 -25.63 20.63
N GLY A 230 -8.28 -25.41 19.44
CA GLY A 230 -8.84 -24.53 18.44
C GLY A 230 -8.41 -24.92 17.03
N VAL A 231 -9.30 -24.71 16.08
CA VAL A 231 -9.07 -24.89 14.64
C VAL A 231 -9.57 -23.64 13.93
N ASN A 232 -8.73 -23.09 13.07
CA ASN A 232 -9.09 -21.95 12.23
C ASN A 232 -8.93 -22.34 10.77
N TYR A 233 -9.83 -21.85 9.94
CA TYR A 233 -9.78 -22.01 8.50
C TYR A 233 -10.14 -20.70 7.82
N GLY A 234 -9.37 -20.32 6.81
CA GLY A 234 -9.64 -19.16 5.96
C GLY A 234 -9.61 -19.53 4.49
N PHE A 235 -10.58 -19.03 3.74
CA PHE A 235 -10.59 -19.06 2.29
C PHE A 235 -10.64 -17.62 1.78
N THR A 236 -9.70 -17.23 0.90
CA THR A 236 -9.66 -15.89 0.30
C THR A 236 -9.41 -15.98 -1.20
N ARG A 237 -10.22 -15.28 -1.98
CA ARG A 237 -10.01 -15.05 -3.40
C ARG A 237 -9.84 -13.55 -3.61
N ALA A 238 -8.66 -13.13 -4.05
CA ALA A 238 -8.34 -11.74 -4.40
C ALA A 238 -7.95 -11.66 -5.87
N VAL A 239 -8.58 -10.74 -6.62
CA VAL A 239 -8.34 -10.55 -8.05
C VAL A 239 -8.32 -9.06 -8.40
N PHE A 240 -7.59 -8.73 -9.46
CA PHE A 240 -7.58 -7.38 -10.01
C PHE A 240 -8.83 -7.13 -10.85
N ASP A 241 -9.51 -6.00 -10.60
CA ASP A 241 -10.56 -5.47 -11.48
C ASP A 241 -9.95 -4.61 -12.59
N GLU A 242 -8.86 -3.89 -12.27
CA GLU A 242 -8.20 -2.96 -13.16
C GLU A 242 -6.74 -2.83 -12.76
N TYR A 243 -5.84 -3.43 -13.53
CA TYR A 243 -4.40 -3.26 -13.39
C TYR A 243 -3.70 -3.57 -14.71
N THR A 244 -2.87 -2.64 -15.14
CA THR A 244 -2.05 -2.76 -16.34
C THR A 244 -0.60 -2.40 -15.98
N ASP A 245 0.37 -3.21 -16.40
CA ASP A 245 1.79 -3.01 -16.17
C ASP A 245 2.57 -3.09 -17.47
N GLY A 246 3.65 -2.30 -17.60
CA GLY A 246 4.51 -2.23 -18.78
C GLY A 246 4.30 -0.95 -19.59
N GLU A 247 5.11 -0.78 -20.64
CA GLU A 247 5.09 0.35 -21.56
C GLU A 247 4.93 -0.11 -23.02
N GLY A 248 4.13 0.63 -23.78
CA GLY A 248 3.94 0.42 -25.22
C GLY A 248 3.46 -1.00 -25.55
N ASP A 249 4.12 -1.66 -26.49
CA ASP A 249 3.78 -3.00 -26.98
C ASP A 249 4.01 -4.13 -25.93
N LYS A 250 4.67 -3.82 -24.81
CA LYS A 250 4.92 -4.77 -23.71
C LYS A 250 3.93 -4.61 -22.57
N THR A 251 2.85 -3.89 -22.78
CA THR A 251 1.80 -3.69 -21.78
C THR A 251 1.04 -4.99 -21.53
N VAL A 252 0.95 -5.39 -20.27
CA VAL A 252 0.21 -6.58 -19.82
C VAL A 252 -0.99 -6.15 -18.98
N ASN A 253 -2.18 -6.63 -19.36
CA ASN A 253 -3.39 -6.42 -18.58
C ASN A 253 -3.59 -7.57 -17.60
N TYR A 254 -3.67 -7.23 -16.32
CA TYR A 254 -3.84 -8.18 -15.20
C TYR A 254 -5.29 -8.30 -14.71
N LYS A 255 -6.25 -7.75 -15.43
CA LYS A 255 -7.66 -7.91 -15.08
C LYS A 255 -8.01 -9.40 -14.89
N ASP A 256 -8.77 -9.70 -13.84
CA ASP A 256 -9.18 -11.05 -13.42
C ASP A 256 -8.03 -12.00 -12.99
N LYS A 257 -6.79 -11.51 -12.94
CA LYS A 257 -5.66 -12.26 -12.38
C LYS A 257 -5.64 -12.12 -10.87
N LYS A 258 -5.09 -13.16 -10.21
CA LYS A 258 -4.96 -13.17 -8.75
C LYS A 258 -3.97 -12.10 -8.27
N VAL A 259 -4.32 -11.45 -7.17
CA VAL A 259 -3.40 -10.56 -6.47
C VAL A 259 -2.28 -11.42 -5.85
N PRO A 260 -0.99 -11.06 -6.08
CA PRO A 260 0.13 -11.84 -5.56
C PRO A 260 0.18 -11.78 -4.02
N TYR A 261 0.80 -12.83 -3.45
CA TYR A 261 1.01 -12.96 -2.00
C TYR A 261 -0.25 -13.07 -1.14
N VAL A 262 -1.38 -13.42 -1.74
CA VAL A 262 -2.62 -13.74 -1.03
C VAL A 262 -2.84 -15.26 -1.11
N PRO A 263 -2.60 -16.02 -0.03
CA PRO A 263 -2.89 -17.44 -0.01
C PRO A 263 -4.39 -17.66 -0.11
N GLN A 264 -4.79 -18.69 -0.87
CA GLN A 264 -6.20 -18.98 -1.08
C GLN A 264 -6.81 -19.77 0.10
N HIS A 265 -5.99 -20.56 0.76
CA HIS A 265 -6.37 -21.35 1.93
C HIS A 265 -5.35 -21.14 3.03
N THR A 266 -5.80 -20.96 4.25
CA THR A 266 -5.00 -20.77 5.45
C THR A 266 -5.56 -21.61 6.60
#